data_240ca35de85ba8199f4c51bd25b0f238
#
_entry.id   240ca35de85ba8199f4c51bd25b0f238
#
_cell.length_a   1.000
_cell.length_b   1.000
_cell.length_c   1.000
_cell.angle_alpha   90.00
_cell.angle_beta   90.00
_cell.angle_gamma   90.00
#
_symmetry.space_group_name_H-M   'P 1'
#
loop_
_entity.id
_entity.type
_entity.pdbx_description
1 polymer ?
#
loop_
_entity_poly.entity_id
_entity_poly.type
_entity_poly.pdbx_seq_one_letter_code
_entity_poly.pdbx_strand_id
1 'polypeptide(L)'
;MSAMTKKFMMMINSMRRVLICLLLLFICPIVRAESFLGLEPLEPLSSVKQRFSASALTVEPAAWLKPNQYFAKLPHPEGGGTVFLLFEHDDEMRKKKLADLEKSVANLPSQAQGRSTKLLIRQYREKLSKSIDERLSLIRIRWLPDNPVRVSELITSYGKPDERREGNAVYGPVFVWSKGLNAHLSDDKKQALMIEYWFTEDDLAVYFLRRDSAVR
;
A
#
# COMPACT_ATOMS: atom_id res chain seq x y z
N MET A 1 27.37 46.46 -31.47
CA MET A 1 26.54 45.83 -30.43
C MET A 1 27.21 46.08 -29.08
N SER A 2 26.55 46.85 -28.21
CA SER A 2 27.11 47.34 -26.92
C SER A 2 27.32 46.18 -25.94
N ALA A 3 28.38 46.25 -25.12
CA ALA A 3 28.66 45.27 -24.06
C ALA A 3 27.51 45.04 -23.10
N MET A 4 26.62 45.99 -22.99
CA MET A 4 25.40 45.95 -22.18
C MET A 4 24.38 44.96 -22.72
N THR A 5 24.23 44.84 -24.03
CA THR A 5 23.27 43.90 -24.69
C THR A 5 23.73 42.47 -24.52
N LYS A 6 25.05 42.17 -24.55
CA LYS A 6 25.59 40.84 -24.30
C LYS A 6 25.37 40.37 -22.85
N LYS A 7 25.55 41.26 -21.88
CA LYS A 7 25.29 40.96 -20.44
C LYS A 7 23.82 40.65 -20.15
N PHE A 8 22.92 41.40 -20.76
CA PHE A 8 21.46 41.21 -20.61
C PHE A 8 21.01 39.87 -21.24
N MET A 9 21.54 39.53 -22.42
CA MET A 9 21.23 38.24 -23.09
C MET A 9 21.79 37.03 -22.34
N MET A 10 22.92 37.15 -21.66
CA MET A 10 23.51 36.12 -20.83
C MET A 10 22.67 35.87 -19.55
N MET A 11 22.13 36.93 -18.96
CA MET A 11 21.29 36.84 -17.76
C MET A 11 19.93 36.18 -18.05
N ILE A 12 19.32 36.50 -19.21
CA ILE A 12 18.06 35.88 -19.65
C ILE A 12 18.26 34.38 -19.93
N ASN A 13 19.37 34.00 -20.55
CA ASN A 13 19.66 32.56 -20.78
C ASN A 13 19.95 31.79 -19.48
N SER A 14 20.58 32.41 -18.50
CA SER A 14 20.79 31.83 -17.18
C SER A 14 19.48 31.63 -16.43
N MET A 15 18.59 32.64 -16.41
CA MET A 15 17.25 32.55 -15.81
C MET A 15 16.38 31.49 -16.51
N ARG A 16 16.42 31.38 -17.84
CA ARG A 16 15.71 30.33 -18.57
C ARG A 16 16.19 28.93 -18.18
N ARG A 17 17.50 28.72 -18.03
CA ARG A 17 18.06 27.42 -17.61
C ARG A 17 17.65 27.06 -16.18
N VAL A 18 17.67 28.03 -15.26
CA VAL A 18 17.21 27.81 -13.88
C VAL A 18 15.71 27.51 -13.82
N LEU A 19 14.91 28.23 -14.62
CA LEU A 19 13.46 27.99 -14.70
C LEU A 19 13.12 26.61 -15.30
N ILE A 20 13.87 26.17 -16.34
CA ILE A 20 13.70 24.85 -16.92
C ILE A 20 14.12 23.75 -15.94
N CYS A 21 15.21 23.93 -15.19
CA CYS A 21 15.63 22.98 -14.15
C CYS A 21 14.62 22.93 -12.99
N LEU A 22 14.04 24.07 -12.59
CA LEU A 22 12.97 24.10 -11.59
C LEU A 22 11.68 23.43 -12.10
N LEU A 23 11.29 23.67 -13.36
CA LEU A 23 10.15 22.99 -13.97
C LEU A 23 10.39 21.47 -14.11
N LEU A 24 11.60 21.04 -14.42
CA LEU A 24 11.95 19.62 -14.50
C LEU A 24 11.98 18.95 -13.12
N LEU A 25 12.26 19.69 -12.04
CA LEU A 25 12.13 19.19 -10.66
C LEU A 25 10.66 19.05 -10.22
N PHE A 26 9.75 19.84 -10.78
CA PHE A 26 8.31 19.70 -10.53
C PHE A 26 7.62 18.67 -11.43
N ILE A 27 8.26 18.26 -12.54
CA ILE A 27 7.80 17.20 -13.45
C ILE A 27 8.57 15.88 -13.17
N CYS A 28 9.28 15.79 -12.03
CA CYS A 28 9.63 14.46 -11.56
C CYS A 28 8.29 13.74 -11.32
N PRO A 29 7.81 12.85 -12.22
CA PRO A 29 6.72 12.00 -11.84
C PRO A 29 7.24 11.31 -10.59
N ILE A 30 6.58 11.54 -9.46
CA ILE A 30 6.63 10.58 -8.39
C ILE A 30 6.28 9.29 -9.12
N VAL A 31 7.28 8.47 -9.40
CA VAL A 31 7.09 7.12 -9.95
C VAL A 31 6.33 6.41 -8.85
N ARG A 32 5.02 6.59 -8.87
CA ARG A 32 4.12 5.75 -8.12
C ARG A 32 4.47 4.35 -8.58
N ALA A 33 4.76 3.46 -7.65
CA ALA A 33 4.50 2.08 -7.88
C ALA A 33 3.06 2.05 -8.39
N GLU A 34 2.86 1.74 -9.67
CA GLU A 34 1.50 1.65 -10.23
C GLU A 34 0.77 0.72 -9.31
N SER A 35 -0.26 1.25 -8.64
CA SER A 35 -0.99 0.48 -7.66
C SER A 35 -1.55 -0.73 -8.40
N PHE A 36 -1.12 -1.94 -8.02
CA PHE A 36 -1.56 -3.16 -8.70
C PHE A 36 -3.09 -3.21 -8.71
N LEU A 37 -3.69 -3.26 -9.89
CA LEU A 37 -5.14 -3.16 -10.10
C LEU A 37 -5.79 -1.86 -9.59
N GLY A 38 -5.04 -0.79 -9.41
CA GLY A 38 -5.52 0.47 -8.86
C GLY A 38 -5.86 0.40 -7.35
N LEU A 39 -5.46 -0.67 -6.65
CA LEU A 39 -5.70 -0.85 -5.23
C LEU A 39 -4.72 -0.02 -4.40
N GLU A 40 -5.22 0.59 -3.32
CA GLU A 40 -4.40 1.39 -2.42
C GLU A 40 -4.08 0.65 -1.10
N PRO A 41 -2.95 1.02 -0.43
CA PRO A 41 -2.65 0.49 0.87
C PRO A 41 -3.78 0.78 1.86
N LEU A 42 -4.08 -0.17 2.72
CA LEU A 42 -5.12 -0.08 3.76
C LEU A 42 -6.53 0.27 3.25
N GLU A 43 -6.77 0.10 1.94
CA GLU A 43 -8.11 0.28 1.36
C GLU A 43 -9.11 -0.65 2.06
N PRO A 44 -10.26 -0.14 2.54
CA PRO A 44 -11.24 -0.99 3.21
C PRO A 44 -11.90 -1.95 2.23
N LEU A 45 -12.23 -3.15 2.70
CA LEU A 45 -12.89 -4.17 1.88
C LEU A 45 -14.17 -3.65 1.20
N SER A 46 -14.93 -2.77 1.89
CA SER A 46 -16.12 -2.14 1.32
C SER A 46 -15.83 -1.36 0.04
N SER A 47 -14.72 -0.62 -0.03
CA SER A 47 -14.29 0.11 -1.24
C SER A 47 -13.83 -0.85 -2.33
N VAL A 48 -13.09 -1.90 -1.97
CA VAL A 48 -12.64 -2.92 -2.92
C VAL A 48 -13.85 -3.65 -3.53
N LYS A 49 -14.87 -4.00 -2.75
CA LYS A 49 -16.13 -4.58 -3.23
C LYS A 49 -16.87 -3.67 -4.21
N GLN A 50 -16.88 -2.37 -3.97
CA GLN A 50 -17.49 -1.40 -4.92
C GLN A 50 -16.77 -1.38 -6.27
N ARG A 51 -15.44 -1.47 -6.26
CA ARG A 51 -14.61 -1.43 -7.47
C ARG A 51 -14.75 -2.67 -8.33
N PHE A 52 -14.79 -3.86 -7.73
CA PHE A 52 -14.78 -5.14 -8.45
C PHE A 52 -16.14 -5.82 -8.56
N SER A 53 -17.23 -5.11 -8.33
CA SER A 53 -18.61 -5.63 -8.30
C SER A 53 -18.86 -6.64 -7.17
N ALA A 54 -19.64 -6.27 -6.21
CA ALA A 54 -19.81 -6.95 -4.90
C ALA A 54 -20.11 -8.46 -4.95
N SER A 55 -20.69 -8.97 -6.06
CA SER A 55 -21.03 -10.38 -6.22
C SER A 55 -19.83 -11.33 -6.39
N ALA A 56 -18.65 -10.82 -6.72
CA ALA A 56 -17.47 -11.63 -7.00
C ALA A 56 -16.50 -11.75 -5.80
N LEU A 57 -16.65 -10.92 -4.76
CA LEU A 57 -15.72 -10.84 -3.64
C LEU A 57 -16.32 -11.44 -2.36
N THR A 58 -16.15 -12.75 -2.18
CA THR A 58 -16.39 -13.42 -0.91
C THR A 58 -15.09 -13.41 -0.09
N VAL A 59 -15.18 -13.00 1.16
CA VAL A 59 -14.04 -12.97 2.08
C VAL A 59 -14.10 -14.19 2.98
N GLU A 60 -13.01 -14.94 3.03
CA GLU A 60 -12.91 -16.19 3.76
C GLU A 60 -11.72 -16.20 4.72
N PRO A 61 -11.87 -16.78 5.93
CA PRO A 61 -10.73 -17.13 6.75
C PRO A 61 -10.00 -18.31 6.13
N ALA A 62 -8.70 -18.45 6.38
CA ALA A 62 -7.96 -19.64 5.99
C ALA A 62 -7.04 -20.12 7.12
N ALA A 63 -6.83 -21.43 7.21
CA ALA A 63 -6.01 -22.03 8.26
C ALA A 63 -4.54 -21.57 8.27
N TRP A 64 -4.05 -21.05 7.15
CA TRP A 64 -2.69 -20.50 6.99
C TRP A 64 -2.60 -19.01 7.32
N LEU A 65 -3.72 -18.36 7.66
CA LEU A 65 -3.79 -16.96 8.05
C LEU A 65 -3.87 -16.82 9.57
N LYS A 66 -3.54 -15.62 10.06
CA LYS A 66 -3.82 -15.25 11.45
C LYS A 66 -5.33 -15.12 11.67
N PRO A 67 -5.83 -15.27 12.91
CA PRO A 67 -7.27 -15.19 13.21
C PRO A 67 -7.97 -13.90 12.78
N ASN A 68 -7.20 -12.79 12.65
CA ASN A 68 -7.68 -11.48 12.24
C ASN A 68 -7.43 -11.19 10.74
N GLN A 69 -7.01 -12.19 9.98
CA GLN A 69 -6.72 -12.07 8.55
C GLN A 69 -7.72 -12.87 7.73
N TYR A 70 -8.10 -12.29 6.60
CA TYR A 70 -9.05 -12.84 5.64
C TYR A 70 -8.50 -12.67 4.24
N PHE A 71 -8.93 -13.52 3.33
CA PHE A 71 -8.59 -13.34 1.93
C PHE A 71 -9.83 -13.33 1.04
N ALA A 72 -9.74 -12.62 -0.06
CA ALA A 72 -10.69 -12.67 -1.16
C ALA A 72 -9.98 -13.11 -2.43
N LYS A 73 -10.70 -13.78 -3.34
CA LYS A 73 -10.21 -14.19 -4.65
C LYS A 73 -10.93 -13.41 -5.73
N LEU A 74 -10.18 -13.01 -6.74
CA LEU A 74 -10.75 -12.47 -7.97
C LEU A 74 -9.91 -12.90 -9.18
N PRO A 75 -10.51 -13.04 -10.37
CA PRO A 75 -9.73 -13.25 -11.59
C PRO A 75 -8.91 -11.98 -11.89
N HIS A 76 -7.70 -12.15 -12.41
CA HIS A 76 -6.92 -11.02 -12.90
C HIS A 76 -7.56 -10.47 -14.17
N PRO A 77 -7.90 -9.17 -14.25
CA PRO A 77 -8.70 -8.62 -15.37
C PRO A 77 -8.00 -8.71 -16.73
N GLU A 78 -6.68 -8.65 -16.78
CA GLU A 78 -5.92 -8.59 -18.03
C GLU A 78 -4.87 -9.69 -18.15
N GLY A 79 -4.22 -10.08 -17.05
CA GLY A 79 -3.05 -10.96 -17.05
C GLY A 79 -3.37 -12.46 -16.95
N GLY A 80 -4.64 -12.84 -16.82
CA GLY A 80 -5.05 -14.22 -16.50
C GLY A 80 -4.62 -14.66 -15.09
N GLY A 81 -5.22 -15.76 -14.61
CA GLY A 81 -4.93 -16.31 -13.31
C GLY A 81 -5.75 -15.70 -12.17
N THR A 82 -5.34 -16.02 -10.94
CA THR A 82 -6.09 -15.67 -9.72
C THR A 82 -5.33 -14.66 -8.89
N VAL A 83 -6.02 -13.60 -8.48
CA VAL A 83 -5.52 -12.63 -7.52
C VAL A 83 -6.12 -12.93 -6.15
N PHE A 84 -5.28 -12.99 -5.13
CA PHE A 84 -5.66 -13.08 -3.73
C PHE A 84 -5.41 -11.75 -3.07
N LEU A 85 -6.45 -11.15 -2.52
CA LEU A 85 -6.39 -9.94 -1.72
C LEU A 85 -6.38 -10.34 -0.24
N LEU A 86 -5.37 -9.94 0.50
CA LEU A 86 -5.24 -10.21 1.91
C LEU A 86 -5.65 -8.99 2.72
N PHE A 87 -6.62 -9.20 3.60
CA PHE A 87 -7.17 -8.18 4.49
C PHE A 87 -6.86 -8.51 5.94
N GLU A 88 -6.72 -7.46 6.76
CA GLU A 88 -6.52 -7.61 8.19
C GLU A 88 -7.36 -6.56 8.95
N HIS A 89 -7.84 -6.92 10.14
CA HIS A 89 -8.39 -5.97 11.10
C HIS A 89 -7.60 -6.00 12.42
N ASP A 90 -7.61 -4.88 13.12
CA ASP A 90 -6.91 -4.69 14.39
C ASP A 90 -7.85 -4.58 15.60
N ASP A 91 -9.00 -5.22 15.52
CA ASP A 91 -10.08 -5.11 16.51
C ASP A 91 -9.63 -5.45 17.93
N GLU A 92 -8.86 -6.51 18.12
CA GLU A 92 -8.40 -6.91 19.46
C GLU A 92 -7.47 -5.86 20.08
N MET A 93 -6.57 -5.28 19.27
CA MET A 93 -5.73 -4.18 19.73
C MET A 93 -6.57 -2.95 20.07
N ARG A 94 -7.59 -2.63 19.24
CA ARG A 94 -8.49 -1.48 19.47
C ARG A 94 -9.33 -1.67 20.71
N LYS A 95 -9.91 -2.85 20.92
CA LYS A 95 -10.66 -3.20 22.14
C LYS A 95 -9.81 -3.03 23.39
N LYS A 96 -8.58 -3.55 23.36
CA LYS A 96 -7.63 -3.40 24.47
C LYS A 96 -7.32 -1.93 24.76
N LYS A 97 -6.95 -1.15 23.73
CA LYS A 97 -6.67 0.27 23.89
C LYS A 97 -7.89 1.06 24.39
N LEU A 98 -9.11 0.72 23.92
CA LEU A 98 -10.33 1.34 24.38
C LEU A 98 -10.55 1.06 25.87
N ALA A 99 -10.43 -0.19 26.31
CA ALA A 99 -10.56 -0.57 27.71
C ALA A 99 -9.53 0.15 28.62
N ASP A 100 -8.27 0.25 28.17
CA ASP A 100 -7.22 0.96 28.89
C ASP A 100 -7.53 2.47 29.03
N LEU A 101 -8.04 3.10 27.96
CA LEU A 101 -8.44 4.51 27.98
C LEU A 101 -9.66 4.74 28.89
N GLU A 102 -10.67 3.88 28.82
CA GLU A 102 -11.87 3.97 29.68
C GLU A 102 -11.51 3.81 31.15
N LYS A 103 -10.66 2.84 31.48
CA LYS A 103 -10.14 2.64 32.84
C LYS A 103 -9.35 3.86 33.32
N SER A 104 -8.53 4.45 32.46
CA SER A 104 -7.74 5.65 32.80
C SER A 104 -8.65 6.84 33.09
N VAL A 105 -9.72 7.02 32.31
CA VAL A 105 -10.68 8.11 32.52
C VAL A 105 -11.51 7.91 33.77
N ALA A 106 -11.92 6.66 34.07
CA ALA A 106 -12.71 6.33 35.27
C ALA A 106 -11.97 6.66 36.56
N ASN A 107 -10.64 6.58 36.54
CA ASN A 107 -9.79 6.85 37.71
C ASN A 107 -9.42 8.34 37.87
N LEU A 108 -9.80 9.21 36.94
CA LEU A 108 -9.50 10.65 36.99
C LEU A 108 -10.69 11.47 37.50
N PRO A 109 -10.47 12.51 38.31
CA PRO A 109 -11.52 13.47 38.64
C PRO A 109 -12.12 14.07 37.37
N SER A 110 -13.43 14.34 37.38
CA SER A 110 -14.17 14.81 36.20
C SER A 110 -13.57 16.04 35.52
N GLN A 111 -12.91 16.91 36.27
CA GLN A 111 -12.24 18.12 35.79
C GLN A 111 -10.91 17.82 35.08
N ALA A 112 -10.25 16.70 35.40
CA ALA A 112 -8.98 16.26 34.80
C ALA A 112 -9.14 15.37 33.56
N GLN A 113 -10.39 15.02 33.21
CA GLN A 113 -10.70 14.20 32.03
C GLN A 113 -10.52 15.01 30.75
N GLY A 114 -9.35 14.95 30.13
CA GLY A 114 -9.00 15.73 28.94
C GLY A 114 -9.94 15.49 27.75
N ARG A 115 -10.27 16.56 27.01
CA ARG A 115 -11.08 16.48 25.77
C ARG A 115 -10.50 15.50 24.75
N SER A 116 -9.18 15.43 24.63
CA SER A 116 -8.47 14.53 23.72
C SER A 116 -8.71 13.06 24.02
N THR A 117 -8.72 12.66 25.31
CA THR A 117 -8.96 11.26 25.68
C THR A 117 -10.40 10.84 25.40
N LYS A 118 -11.38 11.72 25.68
CA LYS A 118 -12.78 11.48 25.34
C LYS A 118 -12.99 11.35 23.83
N LEU A 119 -12.31 12.18 23.05
CA LEU A 119 -12.33 12.10 21.59
C LEU A 119 -11.77 10.76 21.09
N LEU A 120 -10.64 10.30 21.63
CA LEU A 120 -10.04 9.01 21.28
C LEU A 120 -10.98 7.84 21.61
N ILE A 121 -11.57 7.83 22.79
CA ILE A 121 -12.57 6.82 23.19
C ILE A 121 -13.72 6.78 22.16
N ARG A 122 -14.27 7.95 21.81
CA ARG A 122 -15.32 8.05 20.80
C ARG A 122 -14.87 7.49 19.46
N GLN A 123 -13.68 7.84 18.99
CA GLN A 123 -13.12 7.34 17.71
C GLN A 123 -12.92 5.83 17.71
N TYR A 124 -12.42 5.23 18.80
CA TYR A 124 -12.29 3.77 18.89
C TYR A 124 -13.64 3.07 18.89
N ARG A 125 -14.63 3.58 19.66
CA ARG A 125 -16.00 3.03 19.65
C ARG A 125 -16.64 3.12 18.27
N GLU A 126 -16.53 4.27 17.60
CA GLU A 126 -17.03 4.48 16.25
C GLU A 126 -16.39 3.49 15.25
N LYS A 127 -15.07 3.31 15.29
CA LYS A 127 -14.40 2.33 14.43
C LYS A 127 -14.86 0.90 14.70
N LEU A 128 -15.02 0.50 15.96
CA LEU A 128 -15.47 -0.84 16.33
C LEU A 128 -16.96 -1.08 16.02
N SER A 129 -17.78 -0.03 15.91
CA SER A 129 -19.19 -0.14 15.52
C SER A 129 -19.42 -0.28 14.02
N LYS A 130 -18.40 -0.02 13.19
CA LYS A 130 -18.48 -0.20 11.74
C LYS A 130 -18.64 -1.67 11.37
N SER A 131 -19.17 -1.94 10.18
CA SER A 131 -19.26 -3.28 9.61
C SER A 131 -17.89 -3.92 9.49
N ILE A 132 -17.79 -5.24 9.43
CA ILE A 132 -16.53 -5.95 9.24
C ILE A 132 -15.87 -5.53 7.93
N ASP A 133 -16.64 -5.30 6.87
CA ASP A 133 -16.14 -4.86 5.56
C ASP A 133 -15.46 -3.48 5.59
N GLU A 134 -15.88 -2.60 6.52
CA GLU A 134 -15.26 -1.29 6.71
C GLU A 134 -14.05 -1.33 7.65
N ARG A 135 -13.91 -2.40 8.44
CA ARG A 135 -12.79 -2.59 9.37
C ARG A 135 -11.64 -3.39 8.79
N LEU A 136 -11.94 -4.27 7.83
CA LEU A 136 -10.95 -5.04 7.09
C LEU A 136 -10.19 -4.12 6.13
N SER A 137 -8.88 -4.04 6.29
CA SER A 137 -7.98 -3.22 5.49
C SER A 137 -7.08 -4.10 4.64
N LEU A 138 -6.91 -3.75 3.37
CA LEU A 138 -6.03 -4.45 2.44
C LEU A 138 -4.56 -4.28 2.86
N ILE A 139 -3.87 -5.40 3.10
CA ILE A 139 -2.47 -5.40 3.54
C ILE A 139 -1.51 -6.01 2.52
N ARG A 140 -2.01 -6.83 1.60
CA ARG A 140 -1.18 -7.55 0.64
C ARG A 140 -2.00 -8.06 -0.53
N ILE A 141 -1.35 -8.18 -1.69
CA ILE A 141 -1.93 -8.72 -2.91
C ILE A 141 -1.02 -9.83 -3.41
N ARG A 142 -1.57 -10.99 -3.78
CA ARG A 142 -0.85 -12.09 -4.42
C ARG A 142 -1.50 -12.41 -5.75
N TRP A 143 -0.72 -12.52 -6.78
CA TRP A 143 -1.17 -12.93 -8.10
C TRP A 143 -0.53 -14.27 -8.47
N LEU A 144 -1.36 -15.25 -8.76
CA LEU A 144 -0.98 -16.52 -9.35
C LEU A 144 -1.38 -16.48 -10.82
N PRO A 145 -0.45 -16.19 -11.73
CA PRO A 145 -0.75 -16.12 -13.16
C PRO A 145 -1.03 -17.54 -13.71
N ASP A 146 -1.96 -17.65 -14.68
CA ASP A 146 -2.21 -18.89 -15.40
C ASP A 146 -0.97 -19.37 -16.16
N ASN A 147 -0.22 -18.44 -16.72
CA ASN A 147 1.07 -18.69 -17.33
C ASN A 147 2.17 -17.99 -16.53
N PRO A 148 3.21 -18.71 -16.10
CA PRO A 148 4.31 -18.11 -15.35
C PRO A 148 4.92 -16.90 -16.08
N VAL A 149 5.17 -15.81 -15.34
CA VAL A 149 5.75 -14.58 -15.87
C VAL A 149 7.26 -14.76 -16.01
N ARG A 150 7.84 -14.33 -17.12
CA ARG A 150 9.30 -14.39 -17.28
C ARG A 150 9.98 -13.41 -16.34
N VAL A 151 11.01 -13.88 -15.64
CA VAL A 151 11.79 -13.01 -14.73
C VAL A 151 12.43 -11.85 -15.47
N SER A 152 12.80 -12.04 -16.76
CA SER A 152 13.32 -10.96 -17.60
C SER A 152 12.32 -9.82 -17.80
N GLU A 153 11.03 -10.12 -17.87
CA GLU A 153 9.98 -9.09 -17.99
C GLU A 153 9.85 -8.28 -16.70
N LEU A 154 9.89 -8.96 -15.54
CA LEU A 154 9.92 -8.28 -14.24
C LEU A 154 11.16 -7.39 -14.09
N ILE A 155 12.34 -7.88 -14.51
CA ILE A 155 13.56 -7.07 -14.47
C ILE A 155 13.47 -5.86 -15.42
N THR A 156 12.84 -6.00 -16.57
CA THR A 156 12.63 -4.89 -17.50
C THR A 156 11.71 -3.83 -16.89
N SER A 157 10.63 -4.25 -16.20
CA SER A 157 9.64 -3.34 -15.62
C SER A 157 10.08 -2.71 -14.30
N TYR A 158 10.73 -3.49 -13.42
CA TYR A 158 11.03 -3.07 -12.05
C TYR A 158 12.54 -2.87 -11.78
N GLY A 159 13.40 -3.17 -12.74
CA GLY A 159 14.84 -3.17 -12.55
C GLY A 159 15.35 -4.49 -11.96
N LYS A 160 16.65 -4.53 -11.60
CA LYS A 160 17.22 -5.71 -10.93
C LYS A 160 16.63 -5.85 -9.52
N PRO A 161 16.40 -7.09 -9.03
CA PRO A 161 15.97 -7.30 -7.66
C PRO A 161 17.03 -6.82 -6.67
N ASP A 162 16.58 -6.23 -5.58
CA ASP A 162 17.45 -5.72 -4.51
C ASP A 162 17.99 -6.87 -3.66
N GLU A 163 17.18 -7.92 -3.48
CA GLU A 163 17.55 -9.10 -2.72
C GLU A 163 17.16 -10.38 -3.46
N ARG A 164 17.96 -11.42 -3.28
CA ARG A 164 17.71 -12.76 -3.79
C ARG A 164 17.77 -13.73 -2.63
N ARG A 165 16.63 -14.38 -2.35
CA ARG A 165 16.52 -15.41 -1.32
C ARG A 165 16.51 -16.76 -1.98
N GLU A 166 17.41 -17.64 -1.53
CA GLU A 166 17.38 -19.02 -1.95
C GLU A 166 16.16 -19.72 -1.38
N GLY A 167 15.60 -20.63 -2.14
CA GLY A 167 14.48 -21.45 -1.69
C GLY A 167 14.90 -22.46 -0.62
N ASN A 168 13.91 -23.06 0.00
CA ASN A 168 14.06 -24.21 0.88
C ASN A 168 13.18 -25.37 0.35
N ALA A 169 13.13 -26.48 1.06
CA ALA A 169 12.36 -27.67 0.64
C ALA A 169 10.85 -27.40 0.43
N VAL A 170 10.31 -26.29 0.93
CA VAL A 170 8.88 -25.95 0.88
C VAL A 170 8.62 -24.78 -0.06
N TYR A 171 9.55 -23.80 -0.10
CA TYR A 171 9.41 -22.57 -0.85
C TYR A 171 10.55 -22.44 -1.84
N GLY A 172 10.22 -22.22 -3.12
CA GLY A 172 11.19 -21.92 -4.18
C GLY A 172 11.95 -20.63 -3.93
N PRO A 173 12.93 -20.31 -4.80
CA PRO A 173 13.69 -19.06 -4.70
C PRO A 173 12.78 -17.83 -4.82
N VAL A 174 13.15 -16.72 -4.16
CA VAL A 174 12.38 -15.49 -4.19
C VAL A 174 13.29 -14.33 -4.58
N PHE A 175 12.85 -13.55 -5.56
CA PHE A 175 13.43 -12.24 -5.86
C PHE A 175 12.60 -11.16 -5.20
N VAL A 176 13.28 -10.21 -4.55
CA VAL A 176 12.66 -9.13 -3.76
C VAL A 176 13.07 -7.79 -4.36
N TRP A 177 12.08 -6.94 -4.60
CA TRP A 177 12.26 -5.54 -4.94
C TRP A 177 11.75 -4.69 -3.78
N SER A 178 12.58 -3.80 -3.26
CA SER A 178 12.26 -2.89 -2.15
C SER A 178 11.04 -1.99 -2.43
N LYS A 179 10.65 -1.88 -3.71
CA LYS A 179 9.44 -1.18 -4.18
C LYS A 179 8.13 -1.91 -3.86
N GLY A 180 8.16 -2.94 -3.04
CA GLY A 180 6.94 -3.64 -2.61
C GLY A 180 6.57 -4.85 -3.46
N LEU A 181 7.52 -5.50 -4.14
CA LEU A 181 7.27 -6.67 -4.99
C LEU A 181 8.17 -7.84 -4.60
N ASN A 182 7.56 -9.03 -4.48
CA ASN A 182 8.27 -10.30 -4.38
C ASN A 182 7.84 -11.21 -5.53
N ALA A 183 8.79 -11.87 -6.17
CA ALA A 183 8.51 -12.90 -7.15
C ALA A 183 9.01 -14.26 -6.63
N HIS A 184 8.09 -15.20 -6.48
CA HIS A 184 8.37 -16.59 -6.16
C HIS A 184 8.64 -17.35 -7.44
N LEU A 185 9.82 -17.93 -7.55
CA LEU A 185 10.35 -18.41 -8.82
C LEU A 185 10.26 -19.93 -8.96
N SER A 186 10.33 -20.38 -10.20
CA SER A 186 10.68 -21.76 -10.56
C SER A 186 12.11 -22.09 -10.11
N ASP A 187 12.44 -23.37 -10.00
CA ASP A 187 13.76 -23.84 -9.56
C ASP A 187 14.89 -23.33 -10.46
N ASP A 188 14.65 -23.20 -11.76
CA ASP A 188 15.61 -22.64 -12.72
C ASP A 188 15.71 -21.11 -12.68
N LYS A 189 14.93 -20.45 -11.83
CA LYS A 189 14.87 -18.99 -11.61
C LYS A 189 14.54 -18.17 -12.86
N LYS A 190 13.94 -18.78 -13.87
CA LYS A 190 13.58 -18.09 -15.12
C LYS A 190 12.15 -17.60 -15.16
N GLN A 191 11.29 -18.17 -14.34
CA GLN A 191 9.86 -17.89 -14.32
C GLN A 191 9.40 -17.55 -12.92
N ALA A 192 8.50 -16.58 -12.80
CA ALA A 192 7.77 -16.27 -11.58
C ALA A 192 6.44 -17.02 -11.59
N LEU A 193 6.24 -17.88 -10.61
CA LEU A 193 5.05 -18.70 -10.41
C LEU A 193 3.99 -17.98 -9.61
N MET A 194 4.41 -17.07 -8.75
CA MET A 194 3.56 -16.20 -7.95
C MET A 194 4.24 -14.85 -7.78
N ILE A 195 3.46 -13.78 -7.88
CA ILE A 195 3.91 -12.42 -7.63
C ILE A 195 3.14 -11.88 -6.44
N GLU A 196 3.87 -11.35 -5.46
CA GLU A 196 3.29 -10.77 -4.26
C GLU A 196 3.62 -9.28 -4.21
N TYR A 197 2.58 -8.46 -4.07
CA TYR A 197 2.67 -7.03 -3.85
C TYR A 197 2.39 -6.74 -2.39
N TRP A 198 3.28 -5.99 -1.74
CA TRP A 198 3.14 -5.52 -0.38
C TRP A 198 3.37 -4.01 -0.31
N PHE A 199 2.70 -3.37 0.61
CA PHE A 199 2.81 -1.92 0.75
C PHE A 199 4.05 -1.55 1.55
N THR A 200 4.87 -0.67 1.00
CA THR A 200 6.07 -0.16 1.64
C THR A 200 5.74 0.89 2.71
N GLU A 201 6.69 1.26 3.54
CA GLU A 201 6.52 2.36 4.50
C GLU A 201 6.21 3.68 3.78
N ASP A 202 6.81 3.92 2.61
CA ASP A 202 6.53 5.10 1.79
C ASP A 202 5.10 5.10 1.26
N ASP A 203 4.58 3.95 0.79
CA ASP A 203 3.18 3.83 0.35
C ASP A 203 2.22 4.14 1.50
N LEU A 204 2.50 3.62 2.69
CA LEU A 204 1.71 3.87 3.89
C LEU A 204 1.79 5.34 4.32
N ALA A 205 2.96 5.96 4.27
CA ALA A 205 3.14 7.37 4.59
C ALA A 205 2.32 8.27 3.64
N VAL A 206 2.37 8.00 2.33
CA VAL A 206 1.57 8.72 1.32
C VAL A 206 0.07 8.52 1.57
N TYR A 207 -0.38 7.31 1.88
CA TYR A 207 -1.78 7.03 2.22
C TYR A 207 -2.25 7.87 3.42
N PHE A 208 -1.48 7.90 4.50
CA PHE A 208 -1.83 8.68 5.69
C PHE A 208 -1.85 10.19 5.43
N LEU A 209 -0.87 10.72 4.69
CA LEU A 209 -0.84 12.14 4.31
C LEU A 209 -2.08 12.56 3.51
N ARG A 210 -2.54 11.73 2.57
CA ARG A 210 -3.74 12.02 1.78
C ARG A 210 -4.99 12.00 2.63
N ARG A 211 -5.12 10.99 3.49
CA ARG A 211 -6.27 10.89 4.39
C ARG A 211 -6.39 12.08 5.31
N ASP A 212 -5.28 12.56 5.85
CA ASP A 212 -5.27 13.72 6.76
C ASP A 212 -5.54 15.04 6.03
N SER A 213 -5.18 15.13 4.74
CA SER A 213 -5.51 16.30 3.90
C SER A 213 -6.98 16.32 3.43
N ALA A 214 -7.64 15.18 3.32
CA ALA A 214 -9.05 15.08 2.94
C ALA A 214 -10.02 15.40 4.10
N VAL A 215 -9.51 15.51 5.33
CA VAL A 215 -10.30 15.81 6.57
C VAL A 215 -10.27 17.30 6.93
N ARG A 216 -9.51 18.11 6.20
CA ARG A 216 -9.47 19.58 6.35
C ARG A 216 -10.37 20.26 5.34
#